data_b8dae9f092031ff11a72f871617dc146
#
_entry.id   b8dae9f092031ff11a72f871617dc146
#
_cell.length_a   1.000
_cell.length_b   1.000
_cell.length_c   1.000
_cell.angle_alpha   90.00
_cell.angle_beta   90.00
_cell.angle_gamma   90.00
#
_symmetry.space_group_name_H-M   'P 1'
#
loop_
_entity.id
_entity.type
_entity.pdbx_description
1 polymer ?
#
loop_
_entity_poly.entity_id
_entity_poly.type
_entity_poly.pdbx_seq_one_letter_code
_entity_poly.pdbx_strand_id
1 'polypeptide(L)'
;MIKQIKSSDIKKFIQDNPNTVLLDVRTEDEWNTVGKPETKDLGIKSYFITISQDPGFLENIKKEINKDKQVLVMCAAGGRSIIAATLLSKEGYAALNVSDGFSGNNQDPGWKNSGLPLNKI
;
A
#
# COMPACT_ATOMS: atom_id res chain seq x y z
N MET A 1 11.53 10.51 -8.57
CA MET A 1 11.69 9.97 -7.21
C MET A 1 10.32 9.71 -6.60
N ILE A 2 10.14 8.57 -5.95
CA ILE A 2 8.85 8.20 -5.35
C ILE A 2 8.67 8.89 -4.00
N LYS A 3 7.51 9.50 -3.81
CA LYS A 3 7.17 10.10 -2.51
C LYS A 3 6.96 9.00 -1.47
N GLN A 4 7.34 9.30 -0.24
CA GLN A 4 7.22 8.40 0.88
C GLN A 4 6.18 8.92 1.87
N ILE A 5 5.48 8.01 2.51
CA ILE A 5 4.55 8.35 3.59
C ILE A 5 4.67 7.29 4.67
N LYS A 6 4.71 7.70 5.94
CA LYS A 6 4.68 6.74 7.05
C LYS A 6 3.25 6.47 7.49
N SER A 7 3.06 5.28 8.09
CA SER A 7 1.73 4.83 8.49
C SER A 7 1.01 5.84 9.38
N SER A 8 1.74 6.50 10.29
CA SER A 8 1.13 7.49 11.19
C SER A 8 0.54 8.70 10.46
N ASP A 9 0.92 8.95 9.22
CA ASP A 9 0.41 10.09 8.42
C ASP A 9 -0.70 9.69 7.45
N ILE A 10 -1.02 8.41 7.33
CA ILE A 10 -1.97 7.92 6.32
C ILE A 10 -3.38 8.44 6.57
N LYS A 11 -3.84 8.46 7.80
CA LYS A 11 -5.18 8.88 8.13
C LYS A 11 -5.45 10.32 7.67
N LYS A 12 -4.50 11.21 7.97
CA LYS A 12 -4.61 12.61 7.52
C LYS A 12 -4.50 12.73 6.01
N PHE A 13 -3.60 11.94 5.40
CA PHE A 13 -3.46 11.94 3.94
C PHE A 13 -4.78 11.59 3.26
N ILE A 14 -5.47 10.57 3.75
CA ILE A 14 -6.77 10.16 3.21
C ILE A 14 -7.81 11.26 3.38
N GLN A 15 -7.83 11.94 4.51
CA GLN A 15 -8.75 13.06 4.75
C GLN A 15 -8.54 14.17 3.73
N ASP A 16 -7.28 14.48 3.43
CA ASP A 16 -6.92 15.52 2.47
C ASP A 16 -7.02 15.05 1.02
N ASN A 17 -7.00 13.75 0.79
CA ASN A 17 -7.01 13.15 -0.54
C ASN A 17 -8.00 11.97 -0.58
N PRO A 18 -9.30 12.25 -0.65
CA PRO A 18 -10.32 11.18 -0.57
C PRO A 18 -10.27 10.21 -1.76
N ASN A 19 -9.62 10.59 -2.85
CA ASN A 19 -9.45 9.74 -4.03
C ASN A 19 -8.23 8.83 -3.91
N THR A 20 -8.05 8.24 -2.74
CA THR A 20 -6.90 7.37 -2.41
C THR A 20 -7.35 5.92 -2.32
N VAL A 21 -6.47 5.01 -2.75
CA VAL A 21 -6.61 3.57 -2.54
C VAL A 21 -5.32 3.02 -1.95
N LEU A 22 -5.42 1.87 -1.29
CA LEU A 22 -4.26 1.16 -0.74
C LEU A 22 -3.99 -0.07 -1.59
N LEU A 23 -2.74 -0.26 -1.98
CA LEU A 23 -2.27 -1.46 -2.69
C LEU A 23 -1.24 -2.17 -1.82
N ASP A 24 -1.60 -3.34 -1.31
CA ASP A 24 -0.71 -4.19 -0.53
C ASP A 24 -0.09 -5.21 -1.47
N VAL A 25 1.22 -5.14 -1.64
CA VAL A 25 1.96 -5.98 -2.58
C VAL A 25 2.68 -7.16 -1.91
N ARG A 26 2.33 -7.45 -0.66
CA ARG A 26 2.87 -8.60 0.07
C ARG A 26 2.33 -9.90 -0.52
N THR A 27 2.72 -11.02 0.07
CA THR A 27 2.27 -12.33 -0.34
C THR A 27 1.00 -12.75 0.41
N GLU A 28 0.28 -13.70 -0.16
CA GLU A 28 -0.89 -14.30 0.49
C GLU A 28 -0.53 -14.91 1.85
N ASP A 29 0.63 -15.53 1.92
CA ASP A 29 1.13 -16.12 3.17
C ASP A 29 1.27 -15.04 4.27
N GLU A 30 1.81 -13.89 3.92
CA GLU A 30 1.94 -12.77 4.87
C GLU A 30 0.57 -12.26 5.31
N TRP A 31 -0.39 -12.15 4.41
CA TRP A 31 -1.74 -11.73 4.75
C TRP A 31 -2.41 -12.72 5.72
N ASN A 32 -2.15 -14.00 5.54
CA ASN A 32 -2.77 -15.06 6.34
C ASN A 32 -2.09 -15.26 7.69
N THR A 33 -0.79 -14.96 7.81
CA THR A 33 -0.02 -15.23 9.04
C THR A 33 0.26 -13.97 9.87
N VAL A 34 0.38 -12.81 9.24
CA VAL A 34 0.70 -11.55 9.94
C VAL A 34 -0.54 -10.66 10.09
N GLY A 35 -1.46 -10.73 9.15
CA GLY A 35 -2.67 -9.90 9.13
C GLY A 35 -2.75 -9.01 7.92
N LYS A 36 -3.89 -8.36 7.75
CA LYS A 36 -4.19 -7.46 6.62
C LYS A 36 -4.60 -6.09 7.11
N PRO A 37 -4.28 -5.02 6.37
CA PRO A 37 -4.89 -3.73 6.65
C PRO A 37 -6.39 -3.79 6.35
N GLU A 38 -7.18 -3.13 7.19
CA GLU A 38 -8.62 -2.98 6.96
C GLU A 38 -8.89 -1.52 6.68
N THR A 39 -9.43 -1.23 5.49
CA THR A 39 -9.60 0.16 5.05
C THR A 39 -11.03 0.64 4.99
N LYS A 40 -11.98 -0.20 5.33
CA LYS A 40 -13.40 0.15 5.28
C LYS A 40 -13.72 1.38 6.12
N ASP A 41 -13.23 1.41 7.35
CA ASP A 41 -13.47 2.52 8.28
C ASP A 41 -12.69 3.79 7.89
N LEU A 42 -11.72 3.67 7.00
CA LEU A 42 -10.99 4.81 6.47
C LEU A 42 -11.64 5.38 5.21
N GLY A 43 -12.67 4.71 4.70
CA GLY A 43 -13.42 5.18 3.53
C GLY A 43 -12.71 4.99 2.21
N ILE A 44 -11.71 4.11 2.14
CA ILE A 44 -11.00 3.81 0.90
C ILE A 44 -11.02 2.31 0.62
N LYS A 45 -10.73 1.95 -0.63
CA LYS A 45 -10.58 0.54 -1.03
C LYS A 45 -9.14 0.08 -0.86
N SER A 46 -8.98 -1.19 -0.55
CA SER A 46 -7.68 -1.84 -0.53
C SER A 46 -7.64 -2.96 -1.57
N TYR A 47 -6.47 -3.14 -2.16
CA TYR A 47 -6.21 -4.16 -3.16
C TYR A 47 -5.02 -4.98 -2.71
N PHE A 48 -5.06 -6.28 -2.95
CA PHE A 48 -4.05 -7.24 -2.51
C PHE A 48 -3.51 -7.96 -3.74
N ILE A 49 -2.41 -7.43 -4.29
CA ILE A 49 -1.80 -7.95 -5.52
C ILE A 49 -0.31 -8.10 -5.27
N THR A 50 0.17 -9.33 -5.16
CA THR A 50 1.57 -9.62 -4.85
C THR A 50 2.48 -9.10 -5.95
N ILE A 51 3.53 -8.39 -5.56
CA ILE A 51 4.53 -7.88 -6.52
C ILE A 51 5.20 -9.04 -7.24
N SER A 52 5.41 -8.88 -8.53
CA SER A 52 6.03 -9.87 -9.39
C SER A 52 6.76 -9.16 -10.52
N GLN A 53 7.80 -9.80 -11.06
CA GLN A 53 8.48 -9.33 -12.28
C GLN A 53 7.68 -9.67 -13.54
N ASP A 54 6.65 -10.52 -13.40
CA ASP A 54 5.77 -10.91 -14.47
C ASP A 54 4.95 -9.69 -14.94
N PRO A 55 4.82 -9.45 -16.26
CA PRO A 55 3.95 -8.37 -16.78
C PRO A 55 2.51 -8.43 -16.26
N GLY A 56 2.04 -9.61 -15.85
CA GLY A 56 0.72 -9.78 -15.27
C GLY A 56 0.47 -8.94 -14.02
N PHE A 57 1.53 -8.59 -13.28
CA PHE A 57 1.40 -7.73 -12.10
C PHE A 57 0.80 -6.38 -12.48
N LEU A 58 1.41 -5.67 -13.44
CA LEU A 58 0.91 -4.36 -13.89
C LEU A 58 -0.45 -4.48 -14.58
N GLU A 59 -0.67 -5.55 -15.34
CA GLU A 59 -1.94 -5.76 -16.00
C GLU A 59 -3.08 -5.91 -15.00
N ASN A 60 -2.86 -6.64 -13.90
CA ASN A 60 -3.84 -6.78 -12.86
C ASN A 60 -4.15 -5.45 -12.19
N ILE A 61 -3.12 -4.64 -11.94
CA ILE A 61 -3.31 -3.32 -11.35
C ILE A 61 -4.14 -2.43 -12.28
N LYS A 62 -3.85 -2.45 -13.57
CA LYS A 62 -4.58 -1.64 -14.55
C LYS A 62 -6.06 -2.03 -14.63
N LYS A 63 -6.38 -3.30 -14.42
CA LYS A 63 -7.78 -3.77 -14.41
C LYS A 63 -8.53 -3.29 -13.17
N GLU A 64 -7.84 -3.21 -12.02
CA GLU A 64 -8.49 -2.97 -10.74
C GLU A 64 -8.46 -1.51 -10.31
N ILE A 65 -7.41 -0.78 -10.67
CA ILE A 65 -7.16 0.57 -10.15
C ILE A 65 -7.07 1.55 -11.31
N ASN A 66 -7.92 2.57 -11.29
CA ASN A 66 -7.88 3.65 -12.29
C ASN A 66 -6.71 4.59 -12.00
N LYS A 67 -6.14 5.16 -13.06
CA LYS A 67 -4.98 6.05 -12.94
C LYS A 67 -5.29 7.40 -12.31
N ASP A 68 -6.57 7.74 -12.14
CA ASP A 68 -6.98 8.95 -11.44
C ASP A 68 -6.87 8.85 -9.92
N LYS A 69 -6.57 7.67 -9.40
CA LYS A 69 -6.45 7.44 -7.96
C LYS A 69 -5.04 7.76 -7.45
N GLN A 70 -4.97 8.23 -6.20
CA GLN A 70 -3.73 8.23 -5.44
C GLN A 70 -3.53 6.81 -4.90
N VAL A 71 -2.38 6.21 -5.13
CA VAL A 71 -2.13 4.82 -4.73
C VAL A 71 -1.07 4.77 -3.65
N LEU A 72 -1.47 4.36 -2.45
CA LEU A 72 -0.54 4.07 -1.36
C LEU A 72 -0.08 2.63 -1.52
N VAL A 73 1.20 2.42 -1.79
CA VAL A 73 1.76 1.08 -2.05
C VAL A 73 2.49 0.60 -0.81
N MET A 74 2.12 -0.58 -0.33
CA MET A 74 2.61 -1.09 0.96
C MET A 74 3.14 -2.52 0.84
N CYS A 75 4.25 -2.79 1.53
CA CYS A 75 4.73 -4.15 1.77
C CYS A 75 4.96 -4.32 3.28
N ALA A 76 5.86 -5.20 3.70
CA ALA A 76 6.10 -5.42 5.12
C ALA A 76 6.89 -4.29 5.78
N ALA A 77 7.96 -3.81 5.14
CA ALA A 77 8.88 -2.83 5.72
C ALA A 77 9.26 -1.68 4.77
N GLY A 78 8.69 -1.63 3.57
CA GLY A 78 8.90 -0.55 2.62
C GLY A 78 9.82 -0.85 1.44
N GLY A 79 10.46 -2.01 1.39
CA GLY A 79 11.44 -2.33 0.34
C GLY A 79 10.84 -2.83 -0.97
N ARG A 80 9.92 -3.78 -0.92
CA ARG A 80 9.24 -4.30 -2.13
C ARG A 80 8.29 -3.26 -2.71
N SER A 81 7.62 -2.52 -1.85
CA SER A 81 6.62 -1.55 -2.27
C SER A 81 7.23 -0.36 -3.00
N ILE A 82 8.48 0.03 -2.69
CA ILE A 82 9.08 1.12 -3.44
C ILE A 82 9.37 0.71 -4.90
N ILE A 83 9.70 -0.56 -5.12
CA ILE A 83 9.85 -1.10 -6.49
C ILE A 83 8.51 -1.05 -7.22
N ALA A 84 7.45 -1.52 -6.57
CA ALA A 84 6.11 -1.50 -7.14
C ALA A 84 5.64 -0.07 -7.43
N ALA A 85 5.85 0.86 -6.48
CA ALA A 85 5.47 2.26 -6.67
C ALA A 85 6.22 2.89 -7.85
N THR A 86 7.49 2.54 -8.05
CA THR A 86 8.27 3.02 -9.17
C THR A 86 7.68 2.52 -10.49
N LEU A 87 7.30 1.24 -10.54
CA LEU A 87 6.66 0.68 -11.73
C LEU A 87 5.33 1.37 -12.04
N LEU A 88 4.51 1.59 -11.01
CA LEU A 88 3.24 2.29 -11.17
C LEU A 88 3.44 3.72 -11.66
N SER A 89 4.41 4.42 -11.09
CA SER A 89 4.71 5.80 -11.49
C SER A 89 5.09 5.89 -12.97
N LYS A 90 5.88 4.94 -13.46
CA LYS A 90 6.24 4.88 -14.88
C LYS A 90 5.03 4.64 -15.78
N GLU A 91 3.99 4.00 -15.25
CA GLU A 91 2.75 3.75 -15.99
C GLU A 91 1.74 4.89 -15.87
N GLY A 92 2.09 5.97 -15.17
CA GLY A 92 1.23 7.15 -15.07
C GLY A 92 0.38 7.23 -13.82
N TYR A 93 0.59 6.34 -12.84
CA TYR A 93 -0.13 6.40 -11.56
C TYR A 93 0.54 7.40 -10.60
N ALA A 94 -0.28 8.03 -9.78
CA ALA A 94 0.21 8.81 -8.64
C ALA A 94 0.43 7.86 -7.47
N ALA A 95 1.67 7.38 -7.31
CA ALA A 95 2.00 6.35 -6.34
C ALA A 95 2.90 6.91 -5.23
N LEU A 96 2.59 6.52 -3.99
CA LEU A 96 3.41 6.82 -2.81
C LEU A 96 3.81 5.51 -2.16
N ASN A 97 5.03 5.44 -1.64
CA ASN A 97 5.49 4.28 -0.88
C ASN A 97 5.17 4.46 0.61
N VAL A 98 4.51 3.47 1.20
CA VAL A 98 4.33 3.45 2.67
C VAL A 98 5.67 2.97 3.24
N SER A 99 6.47 3.91 3.72
CA SER A 99 7.88 3.70 4.03
C SER A 99 8.14 2.71 5.15
N ASP A 100 7.23 2.59 6.13
CA ASP A 100 7.34 1.64 7.23
C ASP A 100 6.53 0.37 7.01
N GLY A 101 5.75 0.31 5.94
CA GLY A 101 4.98 -0.87 5.58
C GLY A 101 3.98 -1.31 6.64
N PHE A 102 3.55 -2.57 6.55
CA PHE A 102 2.58 -3.13 7.49
C PHE A 102 3.21 -3.43 8.85
N SER A 103 4.43 -3.93 8.86
CA SER A 103 5.10 -4.44 10.07
C SER A 103 6.08 -3.46 10.71
N GLY A 104 6.42 -2.38 10.01
CA GLY A 104 7.36 -1.39 10.51
C GLY A 104 8.81 -1.70 10.21
N ASN A 105 9.68 -0.79 10.62
CA ASN A 105 11.12 -0.90 10.46
C ASN A 105 11.81 -0.26 11.67
N ASN A 106 13.12 -0.02 11.59
CA ASN A 106 13.89 0.53 12.71
C ASN A 106 13.52 1.97 13.06
N GLN A 107 12.84 2.68 12.17
CA GLN A 107 12.51 4.10 12.37
C GLN A 107 11.05 4.32 12.74
N ASP A 108 10.13 3.54 12.19
CA ASP A 108 8.70 3.76 12.32
C ASP A 108 7.96 2.45 12.56
N PRO A 109 6.80 2.51 13.26
CA PRO A 109 6.16 1.30 13.79
C PRO A 109 5.39 0.46 12.78
N GLY A 110 5.05 0.99 11.59
CA GLY A 110 4.25 0.27 10.62
C GLY A 110 2.74 0.42 10.87
N TRP A 111 1.96 0.01 9.86
CA TRP A 111 0.50 0.07 9.89
C TRP A 111 -0.07 -0.58 11.17
N LYS A 112 0.37 -1.79 11.46
CA LYS A 112 -0.23 -2.59 12.55
C LYS A 112 0.01 -2.02 13.94
N ASN A 113 1.01 -1.15 14.10
CA ASN A 113 1.35 -0.55 15.38
C ASN A 113 1.11 0.96 15.41
N SER A 114 0.38 1.51 14.44
CA SER A 114 0.10 2.95 14.32
C SER A 114 -1.35 3.30 14.64
N GLY A 115 -2.10 2.37 15.21
CA GLY A 115 -3.51 2.60 15.52
C GLY A 115 -4.44 2.53 14.31
N LEU A 116 -3.96 2.08 13.17
CA LEU A 116 -4.76 1.92 11.97
C LEU A 116 -5.52 0.58 12.02
N PRO A 117 -6.72 0.52 11.40
CA PRO A 117 -7.51 -0.71 11.43
C PRO A 117 -6.84 -1.85 10.68
N LEU A 118 -6.95 -3.05 11.23
CA LEU A 118 -6.42 -4.25 10.59
C LEU A 118 -7.24 -5.47 10.97
N ASN A 119 -7.18 -6.49 10.12
CA ASN A 119 -7.74 -7.80 10.41
C ASN A 119 -6.62 -8.72 10.87
N LYS A 120 -6.75 -9.22 12.08
CA LYS A 120 -5.86 -10.24 12.62
C LYS A 120 -6.33 -11.63 12.20
N ILE A 121 -5.39 -12.52 12.22
CA ILE A 121 -5.70 -13.91 11.94
C ILE A 121 -6.37 -14.53 13.16
#